data_7d25827b2c6539ca7cdb0119d20f4489
#
_entry.id   7d25827b2c6539ca7cdb0119d20f4489
#
_cell.length_a   1.000
_cell.length_b   1.000
_cell.length_c   1.000
_cell.angle_alpha   90.00
_cell.angle_beta   90.00
_cell.angle_gamma   90.00
#
_symmetry.space_group_name_H-M   'P 1'
#
loop_
_entity.id
_entity.type
_entity.pdbx_description
1 polymer ?
#
loop_
_entity_poly.entity_id
_entity_poly.type
_entity_poly.pdbx_seq_one_letter_code
_entity_poly.pdbx_strand_id
1 'polypeptide(L)'
;MPSSSGIDAAIRLREMTAADLDPVLAVRLSTHENAITRQELEEDYGITTEGLARDMKTHIRGWLCEVDGRVAGFSMGDASNGEVQVVAVHPDFEGCGIGRRVLAAVCDWLFAEGHARIWLAANPDLDIRATGFYEKLGWRRNGAMKGEDEILVLVKPSPR
;
A
#
# COMPACT_ATOMS: atom_id res chain seq x y z
N MET A 1 29.38 -9.38 -7.74
CA MET A 1 28.51 -9.16 -8.22
C MET A 1 27.59 -8.60 -7.53
N PRO A 2 26.83 -8.74 -6.85
CA PRO A 2 25.77 -8.19 -7.43
C PRO A 2 25.70 -6.80 -7.12
N SER A 3 25.44 -6.12 -8.00
CA SER A 3 25.16 -4.76 -8.02
C SER A 3 23.70 -4.54 -7.80
N SER A 4 23.24 -3.34 -8.00
CA SER A 4 21.83 -3.01 -7.94
C SER A 4 21.01 -3.83 -8.93
N SER A 5 21.60 -4.26 -10.04
CA SER A 5 20.88 -5.11 -10.98
C SER A 5 20.55 -6.48 -10.38
N GLY A 6 21.38 -6.98 -9.47
CA GLY A 6 21.08 -8.20 -8.74
C GLY A 6 19.87 -8.05 -7.82
N ILE A 7 19.74 -6.89 -7.16
CA ILE A 7 18.56 -6.59 -6.33
C ILE A 7 17.32 -6.50 -7.19
N ASP A 8 17.37 -5.79 -8.31
CA ASP A 8 16.22 -5.66 -9.22
C ASP A 8 15.77 -7.01 -9.75
N ALA A 9 16.71 -7.89 -10.10
CA ALA A 9 16.38 -9.23 -10.57
C ALA A 9 15.78 -10.10 -9.47
N ALA A 10 16.08 -9.81 -8.21
CA ALA A 10 15.59 -10.58 -7.07
C ALA A 10 14.23 -10.10 -6.55
N ILE A 11 13.72 -8.96 -7.01
CA ILE A 11 12.41 -8.44 -6.60
C ILE A 11 11.30 -9.25 -7.24
N ARG A 12 10.42 -9.78 -6.42
CA ARG A 12 9.29 -10.58 -6.89
C ARG A 12 7.98 -10.00 -6.38
N LEU A 13 7.15 -9.54 -7.31
CA LEU A 13 5.80 -9.06 -7.01
C LEU A 13 4.84 -10.23 -7.07
N ARG A 14 3.99 -10.37 -6.04
CA ARG A 14 2.92 -11.37 -6.05
C ARG A 14 1.74 -10.93 -5.19
N GLU A 15 0.59 -11.54 -5.44
CA GLU A 15 -0.59 -11.29 -4.63
C GLU A 15 -0.41 -11.89 -3.23
N MET A 16 -0.90 -11.18 -2.22
CA MET A 16 -0.87 -11.63 -0.84
C MET A 16 -1.90 -12.71 -0.58
N THR A 17 -1.57 -13.60 0.37
CA THR A 17 -2.51 -14.54 0.96
C THR A 17 -2.63 -14.25 2.44
N ALA A 18 -3.59 -14.89 3.12
CA ALA A 18 -3.75 -14.73 4.56
C ALA A 18 -2.49 -15.15 5.34
N ALA A 19 -1.72 -16.09 4.80
CA ALA A 19 -0.47 -16.53 5.42
C ALA A 19 0.61 -15.44 5.45
N ASP A 20 0.46 -14.40 4.62
CA ASP A 20 1.41 -13.29 4.57
C ASP A 20 1.12 -12.18 5.57
N LEU A 21 -0.02 -12.22 6.27
CA LEU A 21 -0.47 -11.10 7.09
C LEU A 21 0.50 -10.74 8.23
N ASP A 22 1.07 -11.73 8.92
CA ASP A 22 2.03 -11.42 9.98
C ASP A 22 3.28 -10.72 9.45
N PRO A 23 3.96 -11.22 8.40
CA PRO A 23 5.11 -10.48 7.86
C PRO A 23 4.75 -9.12 7.26
N VAL A 24 3.58 -8.95 6.61
CA VAL A 24 3.23 -7.62 6.09
C VAL A 24 2.91 -6.64 7.20
N LEU A 25 2.27 -7.08 8.28
CA LEU A 25 2.05 -6.19 9.43
C LEU A 25 3.37 -5.79 10.08
N ALA A 26 4.35 -6.69 10.11
CA ALA A 26 5.70 -6.36 10.59
C ALA A 26 6.32 -5.24 9.76
N VAL A 27 6.15 -5.27 8.44
CA VAL A 27 6.61 -4.20 7.56
C VAL A 27 5.88 -2.89 7.88
N ARG A 28 4.57 -2.95 8.06
CA ARG A 28 3.75 -1.78 8.40
C ARG A 28 4.25 -1.10 9.67
N LEU A 29 4.62 -1.90 10.67
CA LEU A 29 5.11 -1.41 11.95
C LEU A 29 6.57 -0.93 11.92
N SER A 30 7.32 -1.26 10.86
CA SER A 30 8.73 -0.89 10.71
C SER A 30 8.94 0.51 10.13
N THR A 31 7.88 1.14 9.61
CA THR A 31 8.03 2.43 8.92
C THR A 31 8.20 3.57 9.93
N HIS A 32 9.11 4.49 9.62
CA HIS A 32 9.46 5.58 10.53
C HIS A 32 8.39 6.67 10.59
N GLU A 33 7.74 6.93 9.47
CA GLU A 33 6.74 7.99 9.36
C GLU A 33 5.43 7.66 10.05
N ASN A 34 5.25 6.40 10.43
CA ASN A 34 3.98 5.97 11.01
C ASN A 34 4.27 5.02 12.16
N ALA A 35 4.95 5.56 13.18
CA ALA A 35 5.35 4.79 14.35
C ALA A 35 4.12 4.41 15.18
N ILE A 36 3.56 3.26 14.88
CA ILE A 36 2.39 2.74 15.55
C ILE A 36 2.70 1.30 16.00
N THR A 37 2.22 0.91 17.15
CA THR A 37 2.42 -0.45 17.65
C THR A 37 1.32 -1.37 17.14
N ARG A 38 1.57 -2.67 17.19
CA ARG A 38 0.55 -3.66 16.82
C ARG A 38 -0.68 -3.55 17.74
N GLN A 39 -0.46 -3.28 19.01
CA GLN A 39 -1.54 -3.07 19.96
C GLN A 39 -2.41 -1.87 19.56
N GLU A 40 -1.79 -0.77 19.16
CA GLU A 40 -2.52 0.41 18.69
C GLU A 40 -3.32 0.11 17.41
N LEU A 41 -2.77 -0.68 16.50
CA LEU A 41 -3.51 -1.10 15.30
C LEU A 41 -4.78 -1.85 15.69
N GLU A 42 -4.68 -2.76 16.65
CA GLU A 42 -5.82 -3.55 17.10
C GLU A 42 -6.83 -2.73 17.88
N GLU A 43 -6.37 -1.93 18.84
CA GLU A 43 -7.25 -1.19 19.76
C GLU A 43 -7.85 0.07 19.15
N ASP A 44 -7.03 0.85 18.45
CA ASP A 44 -7.46 2.17 17.93
C ASP A 44 -8.06 2.08 16.54
N TYR A 45 -7.63 1.13 15.73
CA TYR A 45 -8.08 1.01 14.33
C TYR A 45 -8.84 -0.28 14.04
N GLY A 46 -8.91 -1.21 15.00
CA GLY A 46 -9.62 -2.47 14.81
C GLY A 46 -8.97 -3.40 13.79
N ILE A 47 -7.69 -3.23 13.52
CA ILE A 47 -6.99 -4.02 12.51
C ILE A 47 -6.38 -5.26 13.16
N THR A 48 -6.92 -6.43 12.83
CA THR A 48 -6.41 -7.72 13.31
C THR A 48 -6.15 -8.64 12.14
N THR A 49 -5.30 -9.65 12.32
CA THR A 49 -5.03 -10.63 11.27
C THR A 49 -6.29 -11.44 10.95
N GLU A 50 -7.10 -11.76 11.93
CA GLU A 50 -8.36 -12.48 11.72
C GLU A 50 -9.34 -11.66 10.90
N GLY A 51 -9.48 -10.38 11.22
CA GLY A 51 -10.36 -9.47 10.48
C GLY A 51 -9.90 -9.26 9.06
N LEU A 52 -8.60 -9.04 8.85
CA LEU A 52 -8.04 -8.87 7.51
C LEU A 52 -8.18 -10.16 6.69
N ALA A 53 -7.90 -11.32 7.29
CA ALA A 53 -8.05 -12.59 6.59
C ALA A 53 -9.50 -12.82 6.13
N ARG A 54 -10.46 -12.46 6.98
CA ARG A 54 -11.88 -12.55 6.63
C ARG A 54 -12.23 -11.62 5.48
N ASP A 55 -11.78 -10.37 5.54
CA ASP A 55 -12.08 -9.36 4.53
C ASP A 55 -11.41 -9.69 3.18
N MET A 56 -10.25 -10.34 3.20
CA MET A 56 -9.56 -10.79 1.99
C MET A 56 -10.34 -11.84 1.21
N LYS A 57 -11.31 -12.48 1.84
CA LYS A 57 -12.19 -13.43 1.15
C LYS A 57 -13.28 -12.74 0.34
N THR A 58 -13.52 -11.45 0.57
CA THR A 58 -14.62 -10.72 -0.06
C THR A 58 -14.13 -9.49 -0.84
N HIS A 59 -13.69 -8.44 -0.17
CA HIS A 59 -13.49 -7.13 -0.82
C HIS A 59 -12.07 -6.56 -0.68
N ILE A 60 -11.20 -7.17 0.11
CA ILE A 60 -9.83 -6.70 0.29
C ILE A 60 -8.86 -7.60 -0.47
N ARG A 61 -7.93 -6.99 -1.20
CA ARG A 61 -6.78 -7.68 -1.78
C ARG A 61 -5.53 -6.86 -1.57
N GLY A 62 -4.40 -7.53 -1.61
CA GLY A 62 -3.12 -6.88 -1.49
C GLY A 62 -2.06 -7.57 -2.32
N TRP A 63 -0.99 -6.83 -2.57
CA TRP A 63 0.19 -7.33 -3.27
C TRP A 63 1.42 -6.97 -2.47
N LEU A 64 2.41 -7.81 -2.54
CA LEU A 64 3.68 -7.59 -1.87
C LEU A 64 4.85 -7.82 -2.83
N CYS A 65 5.99 -7.25 -2.47
CA CYS A 65 7.25 -7.59 -3.12
C CYS A 65 8.13 -8.33 -2.12
N GLU A 66 8.74 -9.41 -2.59
CA GLU A 66 9.76 -10.14 -1.83
C GLU A 66 11.12 -9.85 -2.43
N VAL A 67 12.12 -9.75 -1.56
CA VAL A 67 13.53 -9.70 -1.95
C VAL A 67 14.24 -10.76 -1.13
N ASP A 68 14.77 -11.77 -1.80
CA ASP A 68 15.44 -12.91 -1.16
C ASP A 68 14.61 -13.54 -0.03
N GLY A 69 13.33 -13.73 -0.28
CA GLY A 69 12.39 -14.36 0.65
C GLY A 69 11.89 -13.45 1.77
N ARG A 70 12.32 -12.19 1.81
CA ARG A 70 11.83 -11.21 2.79
C ARG A 70 10.76 -10.33 2.17
N VAL A 71 9.73 -10.03 2.94
CA VAL A 71 8.72 -9.06 2.48
C VAL A 71 9.33 -7.67 2.57
N ALA A 72 9.51 -7.04 1.42
CA ALA A 72 10.14 -5.72 1.32
C ALA A 72 9.12 -4.58 1.38
N GLY A 73 7.89 -4.84 0.96
CA GLY A 73 6.82 -3.86 0.99
C GLY A 73 5.52 -4.46 0.50
N PHE A 74 4.42 -3.75 0.74
CA PHE A 74 3.11 -4.22 0.33
C PHE A 74 2.12 -3.05 0.18
N SER A 75 1.01 -3.33 -0.49
CA SER A 75 -0.13 -2.41 -0.57
C SER A 75 -1.41 -3.23 -0.55
N MET A 76 -2.47 -2.66 -0.01
CA MET A 76 -3.78 -3.30 0.06
C MET A 76 -4.85 -2.30 -0.36
N GLY A 77 -5.92 -2.80 -0.94
CA GLY A 77 -7.05 -2.01 -1.38
C GLY A 77 -8.38 -2.66 -1.07
N ASP A 78 -9.43 -1.83 -1.09
CA ASP A 78 -10.80 -2.22 -0.81
C ASP A 78 -11.65 -1.99 -2.05
N ALA A 79 -12.12 -3.09 -2.67
CA ALA A 79 -12.94 -3.00 -3.88
C ALA A 79 -14.35 -2.50 -3.61
N SER A 80 -14.82 -2.54 -2.36
CA SER A 80 -16.17 -2.08 -2.03
C SER A 80 -16.30 -0.56 -2.14
N ASN A 81 -15.21 0.18 -1.98
CA ASN A 81 -15.25 1.65 -2.02
C ASN A 81 -14.15 2.30 -2.87
N GLY A 82 -13.27 1.51 -3.47
CA GLY A 82 -12.17 2.04 -4.30
C GLY A 82 -11.01 2.64 -3.53
N GLU A 83 -10.85 2.30 -2.26
CA GLU A 83 -9.80 2.84 -1.41
C GLU A 83 -8.50 2.05 -1.49
N VAL A 84 -7.38 2.75 -1.65
CA VAL A 84 -6.06 2.19 -1.36
C VAL A 84 -5.81 2.41 0.13
N GLN A 85 -5.78 1.34 0.90
CA GLN A 85 -5.76 1.43 2.36
C GLN A 85 -4.37 1.65 2.94
N VAL A 86 -3.35 1.12 2.29
CA VAL A 86 -1.99 1.19 2.80
C VAL A 86 -0.99 0.97 1.67
N VAL A 87 0.12 1.66 1.75
CA VAL A 87 1.35 1.38 0.99
C VAL A 87 2.48 1.49 2.00
N ALA A 88 3.24 0.44 2.20
CA ALA A 88 4.34 0.45 3.16
C ALA A 88 5.55 -0.27 2.57
N VAL A 89 6.74 0.30 2.82
CA VAL A 89 8.01 -0.28 2.38
C VAL A 89 8.91 -0.36 3.60
N HIS A 90 9.52 -1.53 3.81
CA HIS A 90 10.47 -1.70 4.90
C HIS A 90 11.67 -0.77 4.67
N PRO A 91 12.18 -0.11 5.75
CA PRO A 91 13.29 0.84 5.61
C PRO A 91 14.52 0.29 4.88
N ASP A 92 14.82 -1.00 5.03
CA ASP A 92 15.97 -1.64 4.37
C ASP A 92 15.83 -1.67 2.84
N PHE A 93 14.65 -1.44 2.30
CA PHE A 93 14.38 -1.55 0.87
C PHE A 93 13.87 -0.25 0.25
N GLU A 94 14.01 0.87 0.94
CA GLU A 94 13.65 2.17 0.40
C GLU A 94 14.50 2.50 -0.83
N GLY A 95 13.92 3.20 -1.78
CA GLY A 95 14.61 3.61 -2.99
C GLY A 95 14.74 2.52 -4.05
N CYS A 96 14.14 1.36 -3.85
CA CYS A 96 14.20 0.24 -4.80
C CYS A 96 13.00 0.13 -5.74
N GLY A 97 12.05 1.07 -5.65
CA GLY A 97 10.84 1.05 -6.47
C GLY A 97 9.76 0.09 -5.98
N ILE A 98 9.89 -0.42 -4.75
CA ILE A 98 8.93 -1.39 -4.18
C ILE A 98 7.55 -0.76 -4.02
N GLY A 99 7.45 0.43 -3.43
CA GLY A 99 6.18 1.10 -3.18
C GLY A 99 5.40 1.35 -4.47
N ARG A 100 6.12 1.76 -5.52
CA ARG A 100 5.52 1.99 -6.84
C ARG A 100 4.93 0.70 -7.42
N ARG A 101 5.64 -0.40 -7.30
CA ARG A 101 5.20 -1.69 -7.84
C ARG A 101 3.95 -2.23 -7.14
N VAL A 102 3.95 -2.21 -5.80
CA VAL A 102 2.80 -2.73 -5.04
C VAL A 102 1.59 -1.83 -5.18
N LEU A 103 1.79 -0.51 -5.20
CA LEU A 103 0.71 0.44 -5.42
C LEU A 103 0.09 0.26 -6.81
N ALA A 104 0.91 0.12 -7.85
CA ALA A 104 0.42 -0.08 -9.20
C ALA A 104 -0.45 -1.34 -9.31
N ALA A 105 -0.07 -2.42 -8.64
CA ALA A 105 -0.84 -3.67 -8.65
C ALA A 105 -2.23 -3.46 -8.03
N VAL A 106 -2.32 -2.74 -6.90
CA VAL A 106 -3.61 -2.44 -6.26
C VAL A 106 -4.45 -1.53 -7.14
N CYS A 107 -3.85 -0.49 -7.72
CA CYS A 107 -4.56 0.43 -8.62
C CYS A 107 -5.14 -0.31 -9.81
N ASP A 108 -4.35 -1.15 -10.47
CA ASP A 108 -4.80 -1.92 -11.64
C ASP A 108 -5.97 -2.81 -11.27
N TRP A 109 -5.89 -3.46 -10.12
CA TRP A 109 -6.97 -4.31 -9.66
C TRP A 109 -8.26 -3.51 -9.39
N LEU A 110 -8.16 -2.37 -8.68
CA LEU A 110 -9.33 -1.55 -8.38
C LEU A 110 -9.98 -1.02 -9.66
N PHE A 111 -9.18 -0.60 -10.63
CA PHE A 111 -9.72 -0.17 -11.92
C PHE A 111 -10.38 -1.33 -12.65
N ALA A 112 -9.79 -2.53 -12.59
CA ALA A 112 -10.37 -3.71 -13.22
C ALA A 112 -11.70 -4.13 -12.56
N GLU A 113 -11.88 -3.82 -11.27
CA GLU A 113 -13.13 -4.07 -10.55
C GLU A 113 -14.23 -3.06 -10.90
N GLY A 114 -13.95 -2.08 -11.75
CA GLY A 114 -14.95 -1.15 -12.26
C GLY A 114 -14.90 0.25 -11.68
N HIS A 115 -13.96 0.55 -10.79
CA HIS A 115 -13.82 1.90 -10.26
C HIS A 115 -13.20 2.81 -11.31
N ALA A 116 -13.89 3.88 -11.69
CA ALA A 116 -13.33 4.90 -12.58
C ALA A 116 -12.40 5.83 -11.83
N ARG A 117 -12.52 5.87 -10.52
CA ARG A 117 -11.78 6.75 -9.61
C ARG A 117 -11.48 6.00 -8.34
N ILE A 118 -10.24 6.05 -7.90
CA ILE A 118 -9.80 5.44 -6.65
C ILE A 118 -9.23 6.52 -5.75
N TRP A 119 -9.14 6.25 -4.45
CA TRP A 119 -8.74 7.26 -3.48
C TRP A 119 -7.89 6.66 -2.36
N LEU A 120 -7.17 7.54 -1.67
CA LEU A 120 -6.46 7.21 -0.44
C LEU A 120 -6.48 8.43 0.46
N ALA A 121 -6.24 8.19 1.76
CA ALA A 121 -6.12 9.24 2.75
C ALA A 121 -4.66 9.35 3.19
N ALA A 122 -4.10 10.54 3.18
CA ALA A 122 -2.71 10.79 3.56
C ALA A 122 -2.62 12.05 4.42
N ASN A 123 -1.85 11.97 5.51
CA ASN A 123 -1.64 13.13 6.35
C ASN A 123 -0.43 13.91 5.82
N PRO A 124 -0.64 15.13 5.30
CA PRO A 124 0.45 15.88 4.67
C PRO A 124 1.54 16.31 5.66
N ASP A 125 1.19 16.47 6.94
CA ASP A 125 2.16 16.89 7.96
C ASP A 125 3.03 15.73 8.42
N LEU A 126 2.46 14.52 8.49
CA LEU A 126 3.17 13.34 8.96
C LEU A 126 3.86 12.58 7.82
N ASP A 127 3.46 12.82 6.57
CA ASP A 127 3.87 11.99 5.46
C ASP A 127 4.18 12.81 4.22
N ILE A 128 5.04 13.79 4.36
CA ILE A 128 5.41 14.70 3.26
C ILE A 128 6.01 13.96 2.09
N ARG A 129 6.87 12.96 2.37
CA ARG A 129 7.51 12.14 1.32
C ARG A 129 6.48 11.34 0.54
N ALA A 130 5.52 10.75 1.23
CA ALA A 130 4.49 9.97 0.58
C ALA A 130 3.59 10.84 -0.27
N THR A 131 3.23 12.04 0.18
CA THR A 131 2.43 12.96 -0.63
C THR A 131 3.12 13.29 -1.95
N GLY A 132 4.42 13.61 -1.91
CA GLY A 132 5.20 13.87 -3.12
C GLY A 132 5.28 12.65 -4.03
N PHE A 133 5.42 11.45 -3.46
CA PHE A 133 5.41 10.20 -4.18
C PHE A 133 4.09 9.99 -4.93
N TYR A 134 2.95 10.20 -4.27
CA TYR A 134 1.65 10.04 -4.90
C TYR A 134 1.41 11.06 -6.00
N GLU A 135 1.78 12.32 -5.76
CA GLU A 135 1.61 13.38 -6.76
C GLU A 135 2.38 13.08 -8.04
N LYS A 136 3.60 12.56 -7.92
CA LYS A 136 4.40 12.16 -9.08
C LYS A 136 3.74 11.04 -9.90
N LEU A 137 2.94 10.20 -9.24
CA LEU A 137 2.23 9.11 -9.90
C LEU A 137 0.86 9.52 -10.44
N GLY A 138 0.51 10.79 -10.34
CA GLY A 138 -0.72 11.32 -10.92
C GLY A 138 -1.87 11.52 -9.95
N TRP A 139 -1.67 11.21 -8.68
CA TRP A 139 -2.71 11.46 -7.67
C TRP A 139 -2.89 12.95 -7.44
N ARG A 140 -4.13 13.37 -7.19
CA ARG A 140 -4.48 14.78 -6.99
C ARG A 140 -5.36 14.93 -5.76
N ARG A 141 -5.18 16.03 -5.04
CA ARG A 141 -6.05 16.40 -3.92
C ARG A 141 -7.42 16.78 -4.47
N ASN A 142 -8.47 16.33 -3.78
CA ASN A 142 -9.83 16.70 -4.21
C ASN A 142 -10.53 17.68 -3.26
N GLY A 143 -9.81 18.17 -2.24
CA GLY A 143 -10.37 19.11 -1.27
C GLY A 143 -11.12 18.46 -0.11
N ALA A 144 -11.35 17.16 -0.15
CA ALA A 144 -12.02 16.45 0.93
C ALA A 144 -11.03 16.00 1.99
N MET A 145 -11.53 15.79 3.20
CA MET A 145 -10.74 15.35 4.35
C MET A 145 -11.36 14.11 4.96
N LYS A 146 -10.53 13.27 5.55
CA LYS A 146 -10.96 12.15 6.38
C LYS A 146 -10.24 12.31 7.71
N GLY A 147 -10.91 12.92 8.69
CA GLY A 147 -10.25 13.36 9.92
C GLY A 147 -9.21 14.43 9.60
N GLU A 148 -7.97 14.20 9.98
CA GLU A 148 -6.85 15.10 9.67
C GLU A 148 -6.15 14.79 8.36
N ASP A 149 -6.56 13.71 7.68
CA ASP A 149 -5.94 13.28 6.43
C ASP A 149 -6.59 13.94 5.23
N GLU A 150 -5.79 14.28 4.24
CA GLU A 150 -6.28 14.75 2.95
C GLU A 150 -6.61 13.56 2.06
N ILE A 151 -7.67 13.69 1.27
CA ILE A 151 -8.04 12.69 0.29
C ILE A 151 -7.32 12.98 -1.03
N LEU A 152 -6.58 11.99 -1.53
CA LEU A 152 -5.98 12.02 -2.85
C LEU A 152 -6.74 11.06 -3.76
N VAL A 153 -6.91 11.45 -5.00
CA VAL A 153 -7.70 10.70 -5.99
C VAL A 153 -6.86 10.43 -7.23
N LEU A 154 -7.01 9.23 -7.76
CA LEU A 154 -6.43 8.85 -9.05
C LEU A 154 -7.57 8.41 -9.97
N VAL A 155 -7.66 9.04 -11.14
CA VAL A 155 -8.67 8.72 -12.14
C VAL A 155 -8.09 7.67 -13.09
N LYS A 156 -8.90 6.70 -13.48
CA LYS A 156 -8.49 5.67 -14.42
C LYS A 156 -8.00 6.32 -15.73
N PRO A 157 -6.80 5.97 -16.20
CA PRO A 157 -6.32 6.50 -17.48
C PRO A 157 -7.26 6.14 -18.62
N SER A 158 -7.50 7.11 -19.51
CA SER A 158 -8.35 6.85 -20.69
C SER A 158 -7.65 5.88 -21.62
N PRO A 159 -8.38 4.89 -22.16
CA PRO A 159 -7.80 4.02 -23.17
C PRO A 159 -7.49 4.82 -24.43
N ARG A 160 -6.41 4.46 -25.09
CA ARG A 160 -6.03 5.08 -26.35
C ARG A 160 -6.44 4.22 -27.51
#